data_15f2ca25f0f74085622a3138ac35ac88
#
_entry.id   15f2ca25f0f74085622a3138ac35ac88
#
_cell.length_a   1.000
_cell.length_b   1.000
_cell.length_c   1.000
_cell.angle_alpha   90.00
_cell.angle_beta   90.00
_cell.angle_gamma   90.00
#
_symmetry.space_group_name_H-M   'P 1'
#
loop_
_entity.id
_entity.type
_entity.pdbx_description
1 polymer ?
#
loop_
_entity_poly.entity_id
_entity_poly.type
_entity_poly.pdbx_seq_one_letter_code
_entity_poly.pdbx_strand_id
1 'polypeptide(L)'
;MTNFNMSTISTLLDCFSPGFLFVGRQTAVAARRGDQTEAQKHVAAAKAILDKGTIPEQAQFFPYLRGYVAFYAGDYKAALEGLNQANQNDPFIQCMIGQSYEKLGEKQKALEYYRKASMAVSHNPAAAYAVPFAKKKLS
;
A
#
# COMPACT_ATOMS: atom_id res chain seq x y z
N MET A 1 -20.81 -6.31 -9.36
CA MET A 1 -19.98 -5.19 -9.83
C MET A 1 -20.51 -3.92 -9.21
N THR A 2 -19.89 -3.47 -8.17
CA THR A 2 -20.16 -2.12 -7.65
C THR A 2 -19.48 -1.13 -8.59
N ASN A 3 -20.26 -0.39 -9.34
CA ASN A 3 -19.81 0.80 -10.02
C ASN A 3 -19.34 1.80 -8.95
N PHE A 4 -18.07 1.76 -8.62
CA PHE A 4 -17.45 2.86 -7.92
C PHE A 4 -17.50 4.05 -8.87
N ASN A 5 -18.39 4.99 -8.58
CA ASN A 5 -18.46 6.23 -9.32
C ASN A 5 -17.16 7.00 -9.11
N MET A 6 -16.27 6.92 -10.09
CA MET A 6 -14.94 7.53 -10.08
C MET A 6 -15.00 9.06 -9.90
N SER A 7 -16.14 9.68 -10.17
CA SER A 7 -16.31 11.13 -10.07
C SER A 7 -16.34 11.64 -8.63
N THR A 8 -16.85 10.86 -7.67
CA THR A 8 -16.98 11.29 -6.28
C THR A 8 -15.68 11.21 -5.49
N ILE A 9 -14.75 10.36 -5.96
CA ILE A 9 -13.43 10.23 -5.33
C ILE A 9 -12.43 11.21 -5.95
N SER A 10 -12.69 11.66 -7.18
CA SER A 10 -11.89 12.67 -7.87
C SER A 10 -11.87 14.02 -7.12
N THR A 11 -13.01 14.43 -6.56
CA THR A 11 -13.15 15.74 -5.91
C THR A 11 -12.42 15.89 -4.58
N LEU A 12 -12.13 14.79 -3.88
CA LEU A 12 -11.36 14.83 -2.62
C LEU A 12 -9.84 14.74 -2.84
N LEU A 13 -9.39 14.51 -4.07
CA LEU A 13 -8.02 14.23 -4.42
C LEU A 13 -7.41 15.26 -5.39
N ASP A 14 -8.13 16.36 -5.64
CA ASP A 14 -7.69 17.43 -6.55
C ASP A 14 -6.42 18.18 -6.09
N CYS A 15 -5.93 17.89 -4.88
CA CYS A 15 -4.64 18.40 -4.40
C CYS A 15 -3.44 17.59 -4.89
N PHE A 16 -3.65 16.40 -5.48
CA PHE A 16 -2.60 15.54 -6.01
C PHE A 16 -2.75 15.44 -7.53
N SER A 17 -1.65 15.26 -8.24
CA SER A 17 -1.72 15.00 -9.68
C SER A 17 -2.69 13.84 -9.94
N PRO A 18 -3.81 14.07 -10.64
CA PRO A 18 -4.86 13.04 -10.79
C PRO A 18 -4.34 11.77 -11.45
N GLY A 19 -3.34 11.91 -12.31
CA GLY A 19 -2.75 10.78 -13.04
C GLY A 19 -2.02 9.79 -12.15
N PHE A 20 -1.24 10.27 -11.17
CA PHE A 20 -0.48 9.38 -10.28
C PHE A 20 -1.39 8.53 -9.39
N LEU A 21 -2.42 9.13 -8.80
CA LEU A 21 -3.36 8.41 -7.94
C LEU A 21 -4.22 7.44 -8.72
N PHE A 22 -4.64 7.81 -9.93
CA PHE A 22 -5.40 6.93 -10.82
C PHE A 22 -4.58 5.68 -11.17
N VAL A 23 -3.33 5.87 -11.60
CA VAL A 23 -2.42 4.76 -11.92
C VAL A 23 -2.14 3.90 -10.68
N GLY A 24 -1.96 4.52 -9.52
CA GLY A 24 -1.77 3.80 -8.26
C GLY A 24 -2.93 2.85 -7.93
N ARG A 25 -4.17 3.29 -8.15
CA ARG A 25 -5.35 2.43 -7.96
C ARG A 25 -5.42 1.29 -8.94
N GLN A 26 -5.13 1.54 -10.19
CA GLN A 26 -5.10 0.49 -11.21
C GLN A 26 -4.02 -0.55 -10.91
N THR A 27 -2.86 -0.10 -10.44
CA THR A 27 -1.79 -0.98 -9.96
C THR A 27 -2.27 -1.89 -8.84
N ALA A 28 -2.94 -1.33 -7.84
CA ALA A 28 -3.44 -2.10 -6.71
C ALA A 28 -4.49 -3.15 -7.13
N VAL A 29 -5.40 -2.78 -8.03
CA VAL A 29 -6.40 -3.71 -8.57
C VAL A 29 -5.75 -4.85 -9.35
N ALA A 30 -4.81 -4.54 -10.25
CA ALA A 30 -4.09 -5.53 -11.03
C ALA A 30 -3.30 -6.50 -10.13
N ALA A 31 -2.58 -5.96 -9.15
CA ALA A 31 -1.82 -6.76 -8.19
C ALA A 31 -2.73 -7.74 -7.42
N ARG A 32 -3.86 -7.26 -6.91
CA ARG A 32 -4.82 -8.10 -6.17
C ARG A 32 -5.46 -9.18 -7.04
N ARG A 33 -5.63 -8.94 -8.33
CA ARG A 33 -6.12 -9.94 -9.29
C ARG A 33 -5.07 -10.97 -9.69
N GLY A 34 -3.83 -10.79 -9.27
CA GLY A 34 -2.70 -11.64 -9.65
C GLY A 34 -2.15 -11.32 -11.05
N ASP A 35 -2.60 -10.24 -11.67
CA ASP A 35 -2.09 -9.79 -12.96
C ASP A 35 -0.80 -8.98 -12.78
N GLN A 36 0.31 -9.68 -12.63
CA GLN A 36 1.61 -9.07 -12.37
C GLN A 36 2.11 -8.25 -13.56
N THR A 37 1.81 -8.68 -14.76
CA THR A 37 2.20 -7.97 -15.99
C THR A 37 1.56 -6.59 -16.05
N GLU A 38 0.26 -6.52 -15.83
CA GLU A 38 -0.47 -5.26 -15.82
C GLU A 38 -0.08 -4.41 -14.60
N ALA A 39 0.13 -5.01 -13.42
CA ALA A 39 0.60 -4.31 -12.25
C ALA A 39 1.95 -3.63 -12.48
N GLN A 40 2.93 -4.32 -13.05
CA GLN A 40 4.25 -3.75 -13.37
C GLN A 40 4.19 -2.64 -14.42
N LYS A 41 3.32 -2.78 -15.40
CA LYS A 41 3.08 -1.74 -16.40
C LYS A 41 2.56 -0.45 -15.75
N HIS A 42 1.64 -0.57 -14.81
CA HIS A 42 1.13 0.59 -14.08
C HIS A 42 2.19 1.17 -13.11
N VAL A 43 3.04 0.36 -12.50
CA VAL A 43 4.19 0.86 -11.70
C VAL A 43 5.12 1.70 -12.57
N ALA A 44 5.45 1.22 -13.77
CA ALA A 44 6.28 1.97 -14.71
C ALA A 44 5.62 3.29 -15.13
N ALA A 45 4.32 3.29 -15.36
CA ALA A 45 3.56 4.50 -15.68
C ALA A 45 3.56 5.50 -14.51
N ALA A 46 3.41 5.03 -13.27
CA ALA A 46 3.51 5.87 -12.08
C ALA A 46 4.90 6.51 -11.94
N LYS A 47 5.95 5.73 -12.17
CA LYS A 47 7.33 6.26 -12.18
C LYS A 47 7.52 7.33 -13.25
N ALA A 48 7.02 7.11 -14.45
CA ALA A 48 7.13 8.08 -15.54
C ALA A 48 6.43 9.41 -15.20
N ILE A 49 5.32 9.37 -14.47
CA ILE A 49 4.64 10.58 -13.97
C ILE A 49 5.51 11.32 -12.95
N LEU A 50 6.12 10.59 -12.01
CA LEU A 50 7.02 11.18 -11.01
C LEU A 50 8.26 11.81 -11.64
N ASP A 51 8.84 11.15 -12.65
CA ASP A 51 10.05 11.61 -13.33
C ASP A 51 9.81 12.92 -14.13
N LYS A 52 8.56 13.28 -14.39
CA LYS A 52 8.17 14.58 -15.00
C LYS A 52 8.19 15.76 -14.02
N GLY A 53 8.57 15.56 -12.77
CA GLY A 53 8.72 16.65 -11.81
C GLY A 53 7.45 16.97 -11.02
N THR A 54 6.78 15.97 -10.52
CA THR A 54 5.60 16.11 -9.67
C THR A 54 5.96 16.48 -8.22
N ILE A 55 4.93 16.78 -7.45
CA ILE A 55 5.00 17.22 -6.05
C ILE A 55 5.76 16.19 -5.20
N PRO A 56 6.73 16.60 -4.35
CA PRO A 56 7.53 15.69 -3.53
C PRO A 56 6.70 14.72 -2.68
N GLU A 57 5.52 15.14 -2.24
CA GLU A 57 4.61 14.32 -1.45
C GLU A 57 4.15 13.06 -2.19
N GLN A 58 4.00 13.14 -3.49
CA GLN A 58 3.63 11.97 -4.31
C GLN A 58 4.75 10.96 -4.43
N ALA A 59 6.01 11.42 -4.43
CA ALA A 59 7.16 10.53 -4.49
C ALA A 59 7.21 9.57 -3.29
N GLN A 60 6.68 9.97 -2.13
CA GLN A 60 6.63 9.14 -0.92
C GLN A 60 5.70 7.93 -1.07
N PHE A 61 4.72 8.00 -1.95
CA PHE A 61 3.79 6.88 -2.19
C PHE A 61 4.37 5.82 -3.13
N PHE A 62 5.41 6.13 -3.88
CA PHE A 62 5.97 5.20 -4.84
C PHE A 62 6.61 3.95 -4.19
N PRO A 63 7.39 4.06 -3.11
CA PRO A 63 7.88 2.89 -2.38
C PRO A 63 6.75 1.99 -1.87
N TYR A 64 5.66 2.58 -1.35
CA TYR A 64 4.47 1.83 -0.96
C TYR A 64 3.88 1.05 -2.14
N LEU A 65 3.73 1.68 -3.28
CA LEU A 65 3.16 1.06 -4.48
C LEU A 65 3.99 -0.15 -4.94
N ARG A 66 5.30 0.00 -4.96
CA ARG A 66 6.23 -1.10 -5.27
C ARG A 66 6.13 -2.24 -4.27
N GLY A 67 6.13 -1.91 -2.99
CA GLY A 67 5.98 -2.89 -1.92
C GLY A 67 4.66 -3.64 -1.99
N TYR A 68 3.58 -2.93 -2.29
CA TYR A 68 2.24 -3.50 -2.47
C TYR A 68 2.20 -4.52 -3.61
N VAL A 69 2.74 -4.19 -4.77
CA VAL A 69 2.80 -5.11 -5.92
C VAL A 69 3.64 -6.34 -5.59
N ALA A 70 4.80 -6.16 -4.99
CA ALA A 70 5.67 -7.26 -4.56
C ALA A 70 4.98 -8.18 -3.55
N PHE A 71 4.23 -7.61 -2.60
CA PHE A 71 3.46 -8.38 -1.62
C PHE A 71 2.46 -9.33 -2.30
N TYR A 72 1.65 -8.83 -3.22
CA TYR A 72 0.68 -9.65 -3.94
C TYR A 72 1.31 -10.58 -4.98
N ALA A 73 2.55 -10.32 -5.39
CA ALA A 73 3.35 -11.26 -6.19
C ALA A 73 3.93 -12.42 -5.36
N GLY A 74 3.86 -12.34 -4.04
CA GLY A 74 4.47 -13.31 -3.14
C GLY A 74 5.96 -13.09 -2.90
N ASP A 75 6.53 -12.00 -3.41
CA ASP A 75 7.92 -11.60 -3.12
C ASP A 75 7.96 -10.72 -1.87
N TYR A 76 7.91 -11.38 -0.72
CA TYR A 76 7.85 -10.70 0.58
C TYR A 76 9.13 -9.96 0.95
N LYS A 77 10.28 -10.37 0.40
CA LYS A 77 11.54 -9.62 0.58
C LYS A 77 11.50 -8.29 -0.14
N ALA A 78 11.16 -8.30 -1.42
CA ALA A 78 10.99 -7.07 -2.20
C ALA A 78 9.83 -6.20 -1.63
N ALA A 79 8.78 -6.81 -1.11
CA ALA A 79 7.71 -6.11 -0.42
C ALA A 79 8.24 -5.33 0.79
N LEU A 80 9.06 -5.94 1.64
CA LEU A 80 9.68 -5.29 2.79
C LEU A 80 10.60 -4.14 2.37
N GLU A 81 11.36 -4.28 1.30
CA GLU A 81 12.21 -3.20 0.79
C GLU A 81 11.40 -1.94 0.44
N GLY A 82 10.29 -2.12 -0.26
CA GLY A 82 9.39 -1.00 -0.61
C GLY A 82 8.62 -0.46 0.60
N LEU A 83 8.02 -1.33 1.39
CA LEU A 83 7.19 -0.94 2.53
C LEU A 83 7.98 -0.25 3.64
N ASN A 84 9.24 -0.64 3.87
CA ASN A 84 10.10 0.02 4.86
C ASN A 84 10.54 1.43 4.46
N GLN A 85 10.43 1.78 3.19
CA GLN A 85 10.66 3.15 2.69
C GLN A 85 9.37 3.99 2.67
N ALA A 86 8.23 3.37 2.90
CA ALA A 86 6.93 4.04 2.93
C ALA A 86 6.63 4.63 4.32
N ASN A 87 5.45 5.23 4.48
CA ASN A 87 5.05 5.83 5.75
C ASN A 87 4.93 4.79 6.88
N GLN A 88 5.87 4.80 7.80
CA GLN A 88 5.94 3.85 8.91
C GLN A 88 4.88 4.09 10.01
N ASN A 89 4.17 5.21 9.95
CA ASN A 89 3.08 5.52 10.88
C ASN A 89 1.70 5.09 10.39
N ASP A 90 1.63 4.58 9.17
CA ASP A 90 0.37 4.08 8.60
C ASP A 90 0.10 2.65 9.09
N PRO A 91 -1.00 2.40 9.82
CA PRO A 91 -1.31 1.07 10.35
C PRO A 91 -1.54 0.04 9.25
N PHE A 92 -2.00 0.43 8.08
CA PHE A 92 -2.15 -0.48 6.95
C PHE A 92 -0.79 -0.98 6.44
N ILE A 93 0.18 -0.08 6.29
CA ILE A 93 1.56 -0.41 5.91
C ILE A 93 2.20 -1.30 6.98
N GLN A 94 2.03 -0.97 8.26
CA GLN A 94 2.52 -1.79 9.36
C GLN A 94 1.94 -3.22 9.32
N CYS A 95 0.66 -3.38 9.03
CA CYS A 95 0.05 -4.69 8.84
C CYS A 95 0.64 -5.46 7.66
N MET A 96 0.89 -4.80 6.53
CA MET A 96 1.51 -5.45 5.37
C MET A 96 2.95 -5.89 5.67
N ILE A 97 3.71 -5.07 6.39
CA ILE A 97 5.06 -5.44 6.85
C ILE A 97 4.96 -6.66 7.79
N GLY A 98 4.05 -6.64 8.75
CA GLY A 98 3.81 -7.76 9.66
C GLY A 98 3.48 -9.04 8.91
N GLN A 99 2.58 -8.99 7.94
CA GLN A 99 2.23 -10.14 7.10
C GLN A 99 3.43 -10.64 6.28
N SER A 100 4.25 -9.73 5.76
CA SER A 100 5.45 -10.10 5.01
C SER A 100 6.45 -10.85 5.88
N TYR A 101 6.69 -10.38 7.11
CA TYR A 101 7.53 -11.09 8.07
C TYR A 101 6.92 -12.44 8.47
N GLU A 102 5.62 -12.51 8.67
CA GLU A 102 4.91 -13.78 8.98
C GLU A 102 5.12 -14.81 7.87
N LYS A 103 5.02 -14.40 6.60
CA LYS A 103 5.25 -15.27 5.44
C LYS A 103 6.71 -15.71 5.30
N LEU A 104 7.65 -14.90 5.77
CA LEU A 104 9.08 -15.24 5.80
C LEU A 104 9.47 -16.07 7.04
N GLY A 105 8.52 -16.38 7.93
CA GLY A 105 8.77 -17.16 9.14
C GLY A 105 9.31 -16.36 10.32
N GLU A 106 9.45 -15.04 10.20
CA GLU A 106 9.96 -14.14 11.24
C GLU A 106 8.85 -13.69 12.20
N LYS A 107 8.27 -14.62 12.94
CA LYS A 107 7.09 -14.41 13.79
C LYS A 107 7.23 -13.28 14.80
N GLN A 108 8.40 -13.12 15.43
CA GLN A 108 8.62 -12.09 16.44
C GLN A 108 8.51 -10.67 15.83
N LYS A 109 9.13 -10.46 14.68
CA LYS A 109 9.01 -9.19 13.96
C LYS A 109 7.59 -8.94 13.48
N ALA A 110 6.90 -9.98 12.99
CA ALA A 110 5.50 -9.87 12.60
C ALA A 110 4.63 -9.37 13.76
N LEU A 111 4.77 -9.97 14.94
CA LEU A 111 4.01 -9.56 16.14
C LEU A 111 4.33 -8.13 16.58
N GLU A 112 5.58 -7.70 16.44
CA GLU A 112 5.98 -6.31 16.74
C GLU A 112 5.22 -5.31 15.86
N TYR A 113 5.15 -5.56 14.56
CA TYR A 113 4.43 -4.71 13.63
C TYR A 113 2.91 -4.74 13.84
N TYR A 114 2.35 -5.90 14.17
CA TYR A 114 0.93 -5.99 14.52
C TYR A 114 0.60 -5.23 15.81
N ARG A 115 1.49 -5.24 16.81
CA ARG A 115 1.33 -4.40 18.01
C ARG A 115 1.31 -2.92 17.67
N LYS A 116 2.26 -2.44 16.85
CA LYS A 116 2.28 -1.04 16.38
C LYS A 116 0.96 -0.68 15.69
N ALA A 117 0.52 -1.49 14.75
CA ALA A 117 -0.72 -1.26 14.01
C ALA A 117 -1.96 -1.28 14.91
N SER A 118 -2.02 -2.16 15.91
CA SER A 118 -3.16 -2.29 16.82
C SER A 118 -3.37 -1.08 17.72
N MET A 119 -2.31 -0.30 17.95
CA MET A 119 -2.35 0.90 18.80
C MET A 119 -2.62 2.18 18.01
N ALA A 120 -2.81 2.12 16.70
CA ALA A 120 -3.08 3.29 15.90
C ALA A 120 -4.42 3.94 16.27
N VAL A 121 -4.41 5.25 16.39
CA VAL A 121 -5.59 6.07 16.76
C VAL A 121 -6.18 6.85 15.58
N SER A 122 -5.73 6.57 14.36
CA SER A 122 -6.25 7.27 13.17
C SER A 122 -7.64 6.78 12.79
N HIS A 123 -8.45 7.68 12.27
CA HIS A 123 -9.85 7.45 11.88
C HIS A 123 -10.04 7.48 10.37
N ASN A 124 -9.11 6.90 9.63
CA ASN A 124 -9.23 6.77 8.17
C ASN A 124 -9.64 5.35 7.76
N PRO A 125 -10.10 5.13 6.52
CA PRO A 125 -10.52 3.79 6.06
C PRO A 125 -9.44 2.72 6.16
N ALA A 126 -8.18 3.08 5.97
CA ALA A 126 -7.06 2.15 6.09
C ALA A 126 -6.91 1.66 7.53
N ALA A 127 -6.99 2.56 8.52
CA ALA A 127 -6.95 2.21 9.94
C ALA A 127 -8.18 1.38 10.36
N ALA A 128 -9.36 1.69 9.84
CA ALA A 128 -10.58 0.93 10.12
C ALA A 128 -10.46 -0.55 9.74
N TYR A 129 -9.68 -0.86 8.73
CA TYR A 129 -9.34 -2.24 8.36
C TYR A 129 -8.15 -2.80 9.15
N ALA A 130 -7.07 -2.04 9.23
CA ALA A 130 -5.78 -2.52 9.74
C ALA A 130 -5.79 -2.76 11.26
N VAL A 131 -6.43 -1.90 12.04
CA VAL A 131 -6.45 -2.01 13.49
C VAL A 131 -7.15 -3.29 13.98
N PRO A 132 -8.39 -3.61 13.54
CA PRO A 132 -9.04 -4.88 13.89
C PRO A 132 -8.26 -6.10 13.39
N PHE A 133 -7.69 -6.03 12.20
CA PHE A 133 -6.86 -7.10 11.64
C PHE A 133 -5.65 -7.38 12.53
N ALA A 134 -4.91 -6.34 12.92
CA ALA A 134 -3.75 -6.46 13.79
C ALA A 134 -4.13 -7.04 15.16
N LYS A 135 -5.22 -6.58 15.77
CA LYS A 135 -5.73 -7.11 17.03
C LYS A 135 -6.05 -8.60 16.95
N LYS A 136 -6.67 -9.03 15.84
CA LYS A 136 -6.95 -10.45 15.60
C LYS A 136 -5.68 -11.29 15.49
N LYS A 137 -4.62 -10.75 14.91
CA LYS A 137 -3.32 -11.44 14.80
C LYS A 137 -2.60 -11.58 16.14
N LEU A 138 -2.91 -10.75 17.11
CA LEU A 138 -2.32 -10.74 18.45
C LEU A 138 -3.10 -11.62 19.44
N SER A 139 -4.33 -11.96 19.16
CA SER A 139 -5.15 -12.90 19.93
C SER A 139 -4.86 -14.34 19.50
#